data_bc98ce7e16fc287c024126555b406e5e
#
_entry.id   bc98ce7e16fc287c024126555b406e5e
#
_cell.length_a   1.000
_cell.length_b   1.000
_cell.length_c   1.000
_cell.angle_alpha   90.00
_cell.angle_beta   90.00
_cell.angle_gamma   90.00
#
_symmetry.space_group_name_H-M   'P 1'
#
loop_
_entity.id
_entity.type
_entity.pdbx_description
1 polymer ?
#
loop_
_entity_poly.entity_id
_entity_poly.type
_entity_poly.pdbx_seq_one_letter_code
_entity_poly.pdbx_strand_id
1 'polypeptide(L)'
;MPVSRKELTIKIKVEPRSSKSGIVGPYGDALKVKLTSPPVEGKANKELIEVLAKAFGVAKKDVEIISGQSSKNKIVKLRSVPSKAESLLSKLSISRNA
;
A
#
# COMPACT_ATOMS: atom_id res chain seq x y z
N MET A 1 25.09 -8.34 9.86
CA MET A 1 24.41 -9.12 8.89
C MET A 1 23.47 -8.28 8.05
N PRO A 2 23.70 -8.24 6.82
CA PRO A 2 22.86 -7.41 5.97
C PRO A 2 21.45 -7.96 5.94
N VAL A 3 20.55 -7.09 6.15
CA VAL A 3 19.15 -7.41 6.06
C VAL A 3 18.65 -6.76 4.79
N SER A 4 18.14 -7.55 3.89
CA SER A 4 17.63 -7.03 2.64
C SER A 4 16.26 -6.40 2.83
N ARG A 5 16.16 -5.54 3.83
CA ARG A 5 14.91 -4.86 4.13
C ARG A 5 15.05 -3.40 3.77
N LYS A 6 14.02 -2.88 3.15
CA LYS A 6 14.04 -1.53 2.61
C LYS A 6 12.80 -0.77 2.99
N GLU A 7 12.90 0.55 2.92
CA GLU A 7 11.73 1.41 2.99
C GLU A 7 11.30 1.74 1.58
N LEU A 8 10.00 1.65 1.36
CA LEU A 8 9.41 2.00 0.07
C LEU A 8 8.34 3.04 0.31
N THR A 9 8.26 4.01 -0.60
CA THR A 9 7.19 4.99 -0.59
C THR A 9 6.42 4.80 -1.88
N ILE A 10 5.14 4.52 -1.77
CA ILE A 10 4.32 4.25 -2.95
C ILE A 10 3.07 5.11 -2.92
N LYS A 11 2.61 5.46 -4.12
CA LYS A 11 1.35 6.17 -4.27
C LYS A 11 0.24 5.15 -4.36
N ILE A 12 -0.85 5.42 -3.67
CA ILE A 12 -2.00 4.51 -3.61
C ILE A 12 -3.23 5.26 -4.12
N LYS A 13 -3.97 4.60 -4.99
CA LYS A 13 -5.29 5.07 -5.40
C LYS A 13 -6.32 4.14 -4.79
N VAL A 14 -7.12 4.66 -3.88
CA VAL A 14 -8.12 3.85 -3.17
C VAL A 14 -9.44 3.87 -3.91
N GLU A 15 -10.02 2.69 -4.06
CA GLU A 15 -11.39 2.55 -4.56
C GLU A 15 -12.24 2.02 -3.41
N PRO A 16 -13.00 2.90 -2.74
CA PRO A 16 -13.78 2.47 -1.57
C PRO A 16 -15.08 1.80 -1.96
N ARG A 17 -15.74 1.19 -0.98
CA ARG A 17 -17.05 0.58 -1.14
C ARG A 17 -17.06 -0.51 -2.21
N SER A 18 -15.95 -1.20 -2.35
CA SER A 18 -15.86 -2.33 -3.26
C SER A 18 -16.39 -3.57 -2.58
N SER A 19 -16.75 -4.57 -3.36
CA SER A 19 -17.26 -5.82 -2.79
C SER A 19 -16.16 -6.62 -2.11
N LYS A 20 -14.91 -6.40 -2.50
CA LYS A 20 -13.77 -7.08 -1.91
C LYS A 20 -12.63 -6.11 -1.74
N SER A 21 -11.79 -6.35 -0.74
CA SER A 21 -10.57 -5.59 -0.55
C SER A 21 -9.42 -6.33 -1.21
N GLY A 22 -8.42 -5.58 -1.67
CA GLY A 22 -7.23 -6.16 -2.25
C GLY A 22 -6.56 -5.23 -3.24
N ILE A 23 -5.40 -5.66 -3.70
CA ILE A 23 -4.64 -4.91 -4.68
C ILE A 23 -5.16 -5.24 -6.07
N VAL A 24 -5.49 -4.19 -6.83
CA VAL A 24 -5.97 -4.34 -8.20
C VAL A 24 -4.80 -4.39 -9.17
N GLY A 25 -3.87 -3.44 -9.05
CA GLY A 25 -2.74 -3.35 -9.95
C GLY A 25 -2.34 -1.91 -10.20
N PRO A 26 -1.49 -1.69 -11.20
CA PRO A 26 -1.00 -0.35 -11.49
C PRO A 26 -2.12 0.54 -12.03
N TYR A 27 -2.04 1.81 -11.67
CA TYR A 27 -2.99 2.82 -12.12
C TYR A 27 -2.19 4.11 -12.30
N GLY A 28 -1.69 4.33 -13.52
CA GLY A 28 -0.74 5.39 -13.75
C GLY A 28 0.55 5.11 -12.98
N ASP A 29 0.97 6.04 -12.16
CA ASP A 29 2.15 5.87 -11.31
C ASP A 29 1.77 5.42 -9.89
N ALA A 30 0.53 5.00 -9.71
CA ALA A 30 0.02 4.57 -8.40
C ALA A 30 -0.35 3.10 -8.43
N LEU A 31 -0.60 2.57 -7.25
CA LEU A 31 -1.12 1.23 -7.07
C LEU A 31 -2.57 1.36 -6.67
N LYS A 32 -3.46 0.77 -7.45
CA LYS A 32 -4.88 0.82 -7.15
C LYS A 32 -5.23 -0.28 -6.16
N VAL A 33 -5.93 0.10 -5.09
CA VAL A 33 -6.32 -0.80 -4.03
C VAL A 33 -7.81 -0.64 -3.77
N LYS A 34 -8.53 -1.75 -3.77
CA LYS A 34 -9.94 -1.76 -3.42
C LYS A 34 -10.10 -1.94 -1.93
N LEU A 35 -11.03 -1.22 -1.36
CA LEU A 35 -11.39 -1.37 0.05
C LEU A 35 -12.90 -1.51 0.16
N THR A 36 -13.34 -2.33 1.10
CA THR A 36 -14.78 -2.52 1.32
C THR A 36 -15.36 -1.39 2.15
N SER A 37 -14.54 -0.76 2.98
CA SER A 37 -15.01 0.31 3.84
C SER A 37 -15.40 1.54 3.04
N PRO A 38 -16.35 2.33 3.54
CA PRO A 38 -16.62 3.63 2.94
C PRO A 38 -15.43 4.56 3.16
N PRO A 39 -15.34 5.67 2.43
CA PRO A 39 -14.20 6.59 2.57
C PRO A 39 -14.33 7.42 3.84
N VAL A 40 -14.50 6.74 4.94
CA VAL A 40 -14.59 7.36 6.26
C VAL A 40 -13.22 7.23 6.90
N GLU A 41 -12.73 8.35 7.38
CA GLU A 41 -11.45 8.41 8.03
C GLU A 41 -11.35 7.37 9.15
N GLY A 42 -10.24 6.72 9.25
CA GLY A 42 -10.02 5.69 10.24
C GLY A 42 -10.34 4.30 9.72
N LYS A 43 -11.54 4.06 9.25
CA LYS A 43 -11.92 2.74 8.78
C LYS A 43 -11.19 2.37 7.49
N ALA A 44 -11.24 3.24 6.50
CA ALA A 44 -10.59 2.96 5.23
C ALA A 44 -9.08 2.91 5.39
N ASN A 45 -8.52 3.80 6.20
CA ASN A 45 -7.08 3.82 6.43
C ASN A 45 -6.63 2.55 7.13
N LYS A 46 -7.40 2.09 8.11
CA LYS A 46 -7.07 0.87 8.82
C LYS A 46 -7.12 -0.34 7.88
N GLU A 47 -8.14 -0.41 7.05
CA GLU A 47 -8.26 -1.51 6.10
C GLU A 47 -7.12 -1.47 5.09
N LEU A 48 -6.76 -0.29 4.62
CA LEU A 48 -5.65 -0.14 3.68
C LEU A 48 -4.35 -0.66 4.28
N ILE A 49 -4.09 -0.31 5.53
CA ILE A 49 -2.89 -0.78 6.23
C ILE A 49 -2.89 -2.30 6.29
N GLU A 50 -4.03 -2.91 6.61
CA GLU A 50 -4.13 -4.36 6.68
C GLU A 50 -3.86 -5.01 5.33
N VAL A 51 -4.43 -4.47 4.28
CA VAL A 51 -4.26 -5.02 2.93
C VAL A 51 -2.80 -4.94 2.52
N LEU A 52 -2.17 -3.80 2.73
CA LEU A 52 -0.78 -3.61 2.32
C LEU A 52 0.18 -4.44 3.16
N ALA A 53 -0.05 -4.52 4.46
CA ALA A 53 0.80 -5.31 5.33
C ALA A 53 0.79 -6.77 4.90
N LYS A 54 -0.38 -7.29 4.60
CA LYS A 54 -0.52 -8.67 4.18
C LYS A 54 0.12 -8.90 2.81
N ALA A 55 -0.11 -7.98 1.89
CA ALA A 55 0.41 -8.14 0.53
C ALA A 55 1.92 -8.07 0.47
N PHE A 56 2.53 -7.21 1.26
CA PHE A 56 3.97 -7.01 1.22
C PHE A 56 4.72 -7.79 2.29
N GLY A 57 3.99 -8.50 3.15
CA GLY A 57 4.63 -9.33 4.16
C GLY A 57 5.32 -8.54 5.25
N VAL A 58 4.76 -7.40 5.63
CA VAL A 58 5.30 -6.58 6.71
C VAL A 58 4.27 -6.47 7.82
N ALA A 59 4.71 -6.05 8.99
CA ALA A 59 3.80 -5.81 10.10
C ALA A 59 2.98 -4.55 9.85
N LYS A 60 1.80 -4.49 10.44
CA LYS A 60 0.95 -3.31 10.29
C LYS A 60 1.65 -2.04 10.77
N LYS A 61 2.46 -2.16 11.81
CA LYS A 61 3.19 -1.01 12.35
C LYS A 61 4.22 -0.47 11.36
N ASP A 62 4.58 -1.26 10.36
CA ASP A 62 5.55 -0.86 9.36
C ASP A 62 4.88 -0.24 8.13
N VAL A 63 3.57 -0.06 8.17
CA VAL A 63 2.81 0.59 7.10
C VAL A 63 2.31 1.91 7.63
N GLU A 64 2.69 3.00 6.98
CA GLU A 64 2.33 4.33 7.45
C GLU A 64 1.77 5.16 6.29
N ILE A 65 0.60 5.73 6.49
CA ILE A 65 0.01 6.66 5.53
C ILE A 65 0.57 8.04 5.85
N ILE A 66 1.43 8.55 4.99
CA ILE A 66 2.11 9.80 5.25
C ILE A 66 1.46 11.00 4.59
N SER A 67 0.50 10.78 3.69
CA SER A 67 -0.19 11.86 3.03
C SER A 67 -1.54 11.37 2.52
N GLY A 68 -2.49 12.28 2.41
CA GLY A 68 -3.79 11.98 1.83
C GLY A 68 -4.70 11.14 2.72
N GLN A 69 -4.64 11.35 4.04
CA GLN A 69 -5.42 10.53 4.96
C GLN A 69 -6.93 10.63 4.73
N SER A 70 -7.40 11.75 4.25
CA SER A 70 -8.82 11.93 3.96
C SER A 70 -9.10 11.91 2.46
N SER A 71 -8.18 11.40 1.68
CA SER A 71 -8.25 11.42 0.22
C SER A 71 -8.23 10.01 -0.34
N LYS A 72 -8.73 9.85 -1.55
CA LYS A 72 -8.57 8.59 -2.27
C LYS A 72 -7.16 8.42 -2.80
N ASN A 73 -6.43 9.53 -2.93
CA ASN A 73 -5.03 9.49 -3.35
C ASN A 73 -4.16 9.59 -2.12
N LYS A 74 -3.43 8.53 -1.83
CA LYS A 74 -2.64 8.46 -0.61
C LYS A 74 -1.19 8.17 -0.94
N ILE A 75 -0.31 8.57 -0.03
CA ILE A 75 1.09 8.19 -0.11
C ILE A 75 1.38 7.36 1.12
N VAL A 76 1.91 6.17 0.91
CA VAL A 76 2.14 5.21 1.97
C VAL A 76 3.60 4.84 2.01
N LYS A 77 4.14 4.79 3.22
CA LYS A 77 5.51 4.36 3.45
C LYS A 77 5.49 2.98 4.07
N LEU A 78 6.26 2.08 3.49
CA LEU A 78 6.42 0.73 4.00
C LEU A 78 7.83 0.57 4.52
N ARG A 79 7.96 0.05 5.73
CA ARG A 79 9.26 -0.19 6.35
C ARG A 79 9.53 -1.67 6.42
N SER A 80 10.81 -2.02 6.51
CA SER A 80 11.23 -3.40 6.69
C SER A 80 10.70 -4.34 5.62
N VAL A 81 10.63 -3.85 4.39
CA VAL A 81 10.10 -4.63 3.27
C VAL A 81 11.14 -5.68 2.86
N PRO A 82 10.78 -6.97 2.84
CA PRO A 82 11.72 -7.98 2.40
C PRO A 82 12.00 -7.87 0.90
N SER A 83 13.17 -8.35 0.48
CA SER A 83 13.58 -8.23 -0.92
C SER A 83 12.57 -8.81 -1.88
N LYS A 84 11.96 -9.92 -1.52
CA LYS A 84 11.03 -10.57 -2.43
C LYS A 84 9.77 -9.75 -2.65
N ALA A 85 9.46 -8.84 -1.76
CA ALA A 85 8.29 -7.98 -1.94
C ALA A 85 8.55 -6.93 -3.01
N GLU A 86 9.80 -6.60 -3.29
CA GLU A 86 10.12 -5.70 -4.39
C GLU A 86 9.76 -6.31 -5.72
N SER A 87 9.81 -7.64 -5.81
CA SER A 87 9.40 -8.32 -7.03
C SER A 87 7.93 -8.08 -7.34
N LEU A 88 7.11 -7.96 -6.31
CA LEU A 88 5.71 -7.65 -6.50
C LEU A 88 5.53 -6.29 -7.17
N LEU A 89 6.28 -5.28 -6.71
CA LEU A 89 6.22 -3.96 -7.31
C LEU A 89 6.72 -3.97 -8.76
N SER A 90 7.78 -4.73 -9.01
CA SER A 90 8.29 -4.85 -10.37
C SER A 90 7.27 -5.49 -11.30
N LYS A 91 6.60 -6.52 -10.83
CA LYS A 91 5.57 -7.18 -11.62
C LYS A 91 4.40 -6.26 -11.90
N LEU A 92 4.12 -5.34 -10.99
CA LEU A 92 3.02 -4.40 -11.15
C LEU A 92 3.45 -3.15 -11.94
N SER A 93 4.71 -3.07 -12.33
CA SER A 93 5.23 -1.92 -13.09
C SER A 93 5.02 -0.60 -12.36
N ILE A 94 5.16 -0.63 -11.04
CA ILE A 94 4.98 0.56 -10.21
C ILE A 94 6.30 1.26 -10.02
N SER A 95 6.32 2.57 -10.20
CA SER A 95 7.48 3.39 -9.86
C SER A 95 7.67 3.36 -8.36
N ARG A 96 8.90 3.32 -7.93
CA ARG A 96 9.20 3.35 -6.51
C ARG A 96 10.35 4.30 -6.27
N ASN A 97 10.32 4.89 -5.09
CA ASN A 97 11.40 5.76 -4.64
C ASN A 97 12.34 4.93 -3.80
N ALA A 98 13.53 4.82 -4.28
CA ALA A 98 14.53 4.03 -3.58
C ALA A 98 15.33 4.92 -2.63
#